data_bc6d77346cc2ea43b2351013c883634d
#
_entry.id   bc6d77346cc2ea43b2351013c883634d
#
_cell.length_a   1.000
_cell.length_b   1.000
_cell.length_c   1.000
_cell.angle_alpha   90.00
_cell.angle_beta   90.00
_cell.angle_gamma   90.00
#
_symmetry.space_group_name_H-M   'P 1'
#
loop_
_entity.id
_entity.type
_entity.pdbx_description
1 polymer ?
#
loop_
_entity_poly.entity_id
_entity_poly.type
_entity_poly.pdbx_seq_one_letter_code
_entity_poly.pdbx_strand_id
1 'polypeptide(L)'
;MAGKTKNRRTGGSGSVFQDSKGRWHFRKDMGTDPATGRRRPPIEATGMVKSEARARFQAKIAEWERDGRLPSKDGPKTADYFERWMEEHRAAINPTTWRNESSWMRTMNAIIGDIRLNRLTANDINVMCGRLRRTRKGRTINSYLAILGAMLRTARRDGLIADDPMENVGRMPEDRYERPILDVADPAKVIEAALAEPDPAVAVFDSPDEREKWALMFELAFTTGMRPGERYGLMPYQLELHHGIPVINVCQQAKPIPAGATIPDWMEAEHLDGAIWLTKPKTAKGVRTVPIPQGLWDRLWAHIVKWGVPSHGLVFTNLYGHPIRRDNEEKRWRRALKMAGLPYVDIYSARHWL
;
A
#
# COMPACT_ATOMS: atom_id res chain seq x y z
N MET A 1 -72.73 6.92 -32.55
CA MET A 1 -71.38 6.30 -32.32
C MET A 1 -70.44 7.43 -32.09
N ALA A 2 -70.03 7.64 -30.82
CA ALA A 2 -69.07 8.69 -30.45
C ALA A 2 -67.68 8.16 -30.51
N GLY A 3 -66.87 8.69 -31.41
CA GLY A 3 -65.46 8.32 -31.59
C GLY A 3 -64.59 8.76 -30.39
N LYS A 4 -63.93 7.81 -29.69
CA LYS A 4 -62.94 8.10 -28.68
C LYS A 4 -61.72 8.76 -29.32
N THR A 5 -61.54 10.06 -29.13
CA THR A 5 -60.33 10.80 -29.47
C THR A 5 -59.17 10.26 -28.66
N LYS A 6 -58.21 9.57 -29.31
CA LYS A 6 -56.94 9.21 -28.73
C LYS A 6 -56.12 10.48 -28.53
N ASN A 7 -56.02 10.95 -27.29
CA ASN A 7 -55.10 12.01 -26.91
C ASN A 7 -53.66 11.56 -27.25
N ARG A 8 -53.06 12.15 -28.30
CA ARG A 8 -51.66 11.98 -28.66
C ARG A 8 -50.82 12.59 -27.54
N ARG A 9 -50.14 11.73 -26.75
CA ARG A 9 -49.20 12.15 -25.72
C ARG A 9 -48.03 12.89 -26.36
N THR A 10 -47.65 14.01 -25.78
CA THR A 10 -46.44 14.77 -26.14
C THR A 10 -45.24 13.84 -25.95
N GLY A 11 -44.41 13.67 -26.98
CA GLY A 11 -43.21 12.83 -26.95
C GLY A 11 -42.25 13.31 -25.83
N GLY A 12 -41.84 12.40 -24.93
CA GLY A 12 -40.86 12.69 -23.88
C GLY A 12 -41.35 12.60 -22.42
N SER A 13 -42.67 12.61 -22.16
CA SER A 13 -43.24 12.65 -20.79
C SER A 13 -43.31 11.30 -20.06
N GLY A 14 -42.94 10.20 -20.70
CA GLY A 14 -43.07 8.85 -20.13
C GLY A 14 -44.47 8.29 -20.06
N SER A 15 -44.65 7.04 -19.68
CA SER A 15 -45.95 6.38 -19.48
C SER A 15 -46.18 6.06 -18.01
N VAL A 16 -47.44 6.23 -17.57
CA VAL A 16 -47.90 5.89 -16.23
C VAL A 16 -49.13 5.01 -16.37
N PHE A 17 -49.10 3.83 -15.75
CA PHE A 17 -50.26 2.92 -15.74
C PHE A 17 -50.25 2.09 -14.45
N GLN A 18 -51.41 1.47 -14.17
CA GLN A 18 -51.57 0.53 -13.06
C GLN A 18 -51.75 -0.88 -13.63
N ASP A 19 -51.09 -1.87 -13.08
CA ASP A 19 -51.21 -3.26 -13.50
C ASP A 19 -52.44 -3.92 -12.84
N SER A 20 -52.76 -5.14 -13.27
CA SER A 20 -53.90 -5.92 -12.74
C SER A 20 -53.75 -6.31 -11.25
N LYS A 21 -52.54 -6.14 -10.66
CA LYS A 21 -52.26 -6.35 -9.25
C LYS A 21 -52.29 -5.05 -8.44
N GLY A 22 -52.75 -3.96 -9.02
CA GLY A 22 -52.86 -2.66 -8.36
C GLY A 22 -51.57 -1.88 -8.25
N ARG A 23 -50.47 -2.31 -8.87
CA ARG A 23 -49.17 -1.62 -8.81
C ARG A 23 -49.10 -0.52 -9.87
N TRP A 24 -48.64 0.64 -9.48
CA TRP A 24 -48.34 1.76 -10.34
C TRP A 24 -46.99 1.58 -11.03
N HIS A 25 -46.93 1.81 -12.35
CA HIS A 25 -45.75 1.76 -13.18
C HIS A 25 -45.51 3.13 -13.79
N PHE A 26 -44.28 3.62 -13.65
CA PHE A 26 -43.76 4.80 -14.33
C PHE A 26 -42.66 4.35 -15.25
N ARG A 27 -42.67 4.77 -16.53
CA ARG A 27 -41.67 4.35 -17.52
C ARG A 27 -41.36 5.51 -18.47
N LYS A 28 -40.04 5.80 -18.70
CA LYS A 28 -39.56 6.76 -19.69
C LYS A 28 -38.60 6.05 -20.64
N ASP A 29 -38.79 6.18 -21.95
CA ASP A 29 -37.86 5.72 -22.97
C ASP A 29 -36.68 6.69 -23.02
N MET A 30 -35.46 6.14 -23.04
CA MET A 30 -34.22 6.92 -23.00
C MET A 30 -33.55 7.08 -24.37
N GLY A 31 -34.24 6.63 -25.45
CA GLY A 31 -33.75 6.74 -26.81
C GLY A 31 -32.57 5.85 -27.13
N THR A 32 -31.81 6.25 -28.15
CA THR A 32 -30.61 5.54 -28.62
C THR A 32 -29.36 6.24 -28.14
N ASP A 33 -28.34 5.47 -27.74
CA ASP A 33 -27.05 6.00 -27.37
C ASP A 33 -26.33 6.48 -28.64
N PRO A 34 -25.97 7.76 -28.76
CA PRO A 34 -25.32 8.30 -29.96
C PRO A 34 -23.90 7.75 -30.16
N ALA A 35 -23.22 7.30 -29.10
CA ALA A 35 -21.86 6.77 -29.19
C ALA A 35 -21.82 5.31 -29.66
N THR A 36 -22.84 4.50 -29.32
CA THR A 36 -22.85 3.06 -29.61
C THR A 36 -23.93 2.64 -30.61
N GLY A 37 -24.88 3.53 -30.98
CA GLY A 37 -26.02 3.23 -31.83
C GLY A 37 -27.06 2.26 -31.21
N ARG A 38 -26.87 1.83 -29.95
CA ARG A 38 -27.76 0.88 -29.27
C ARG A 38 -28.89 1.60 -28.51
N ARG A 39 -30.06 0.98 -28.48
CA ARG A 39 -31.20 1.51 -27.71
C ARG A 39 -30.89 1.43 -26.21
N ARG A 40 -31.02 2.55 -25.49
CA ARG A 40 -30.87 2.62 -24.05
C ARG A 40 -32.02 1.92 -23.33
N PRO A 41 -31.80 1.21 -22.21
CA PRO A 41 -32.86 0.66 -21.39
C PRO A 41 -33.77 1.78 -20.86
N PRO A 42 -35.10 1.59 -20.81
CA PRO A 42 -36.00 2.59 -20.25
C PRO A 42 -35.78 2.74 -18.74
N ILE A 43 -36.02 3.96 -18.24
CA ILE A 43 -36.11 4.18 -16.79
C ILE A 43 -37.49 3.76 -16.31
N GLU A 44 -37.54 2.86 -15.33
CA GLU A 44 -38.80 2.35 -14.78
C GLU A 44 -38.78 2.39 -13.24
N ALA A 45 -39.97 2.69 -12.65
CA ALA A 45 -40.19 2.51 -11.22
C ALA A 45 -41.62 2.00 -10.99
N THR A 46 -41.75 1.15 -9.98
CA THR A 46 -43.04 0.55 -9.61
C THR A 46 -43.29 0.68 -8.11
N GLY A 47 -44.57 0.71 -7.71
CA GLY A 47 -44.95 0.74 -6.29
C GLY A 47 -46.45 0.57 -6.12
N MET A 48 -46.90 0.14 -4.95
CA MET A 48 -48.32 0.01 -4.62
C MET A 48 -48.95 1.40 -4.44
N VAL A 49 -48.20 2.36 -3.92
CA VAL A 49 -48.64 3.74 -3.74
C VAL A 49 -48.11 4.61 -4.88
N LYS A 50 -49.02 5.34 -5.55
CA LYS A 50 -48.68 6.16 -6.73
C LYS A 50 -47.61 7.23 -6.44
N SER A 51 -47.73 7.91 -5.29
CA SER A 51 -46.77 8.96 -4.87
C SER A 51 -45.37 8.40 -4.65
N GLU A 52 -45.25 7.25 -4.01
CA GLU A 52 -43.93 6.58 -3.80
C GLU A 52 -43.31 6.11 -5.10
N ALA A 53 -44.13 5.49 -5.99
CA ALA A 53 -43.64 5.05 -7.30
C ALA A 53 -43.15 6.24 -8.13
N ARG A 54 -43.87 7.39 -8.03
CA ARG A 54 -43.47 8.64 -8.69
C ARG A 54 -42.18 9.22 -8.11
N ALA A 55 -42.05 9.25 -6.80
CA ALA A 55 -40.84 9.74 -6.13
C ALA A 55 -39.62 8.91 -6.52
N ARG A 56 -39.72 7.57 -6.51
CA ARG A 56 -38.67 6.65 -6.97
C ARG A 56 -38.32 6.86 -8.45
N PHE A 57 -39.33 7.13 -9.28
CA PHE A 57 -39.12 7.40 -10.70
C PHE A 57 -38.38 8.72 -10.93
N GLN A 58 -38.77 9.79 -10.20
CA GLN A 58 -38.11 11.10 -10.28
C GLN A 58 -36.68 11.04 -9.79
N ALA A 59 -36.43 10.30 -8.69
CA ALA A 59 -35.06 10.09 -8.18
C ALA A 59 -34.16 9.42 -9.24
N LYS A 60 -34.66 8.39 -9.94
CA LYS A 60 -33.90 7.74 -11.03
C LYS A 60 -33.69 8.65 -12.25
N ILE A 61 -34.61 9.52 -12.57
CA ILE A 61 -34.45 10.50 -13.66
C ILE A 61 -33.38 11.52 -13.26
N ALA A 62 -33.43 12.06 -12.03
CA ALA A 62 -32.45 13.00 -11.53
C ALA A 62 -31.03 12.38 -11.48
N GLU A 63 -30.92 11.12 -11.07
CA GLU A 63 -29.68 10.37 -11.09
C GLU A 63 -29.14 10.20 -12.53
N TRP A 64 -30.00 9.84 -13.48
CA TRP A 64 -29.60 9.75 -14.88
C TRP A 64 -29.20 11.12 -15.49
N GLU A 65 -29.92 12.19 -15.15
CA GLU A 65 -29.59 13.55 -15.62
C GLU A 65 -28.28 14.05 -15.05
N ARG A 66 -27.94 13.66 -13.82
CA ARG A 66 -26.67 13.98 -13.18
C ARG A 66 -25.49 13.19 -13.76
N ASP A 67 -25.66 11.87 -13.93
CA ASP A 67 -24.55 10.95 -14.17
C ASP A 67 -24.55 10.32 -15.59
N GLY A 68 -25.61 10.57 -16.38
CA GLY A 68 -25.78 10.01 -17.73
C GLY A 68 -25.97 8.49 -17.78
N ARG A 69 -26.02 7.82 -16.62
CA ARG A 69 -26.18 6.36 -16.48
C ARG A 69 -27.07 6.06 -15.27
N LEU A 70 -27.86 4.99 -15.37
CA LEU A 70 -28.50 4.39 -14.18
C LEU A 70 -27.59 3.32 -13.62
N PRO A 71 -27.42 3.24 -12.30
CA PRO A 71 -26.74 2.09 -11.69
C PRO A 71 -27.43 0.81 -12.14
N SER A 72 -26.67 -0.11 -12.71
CA SER A 72 -27.20 -1.41 -13.09
C SER A 72 -27.73 -2.10 -11.84
N LYS A 73 -28.94 -2.67 -11.89
CA LYS A 73 -29.44 -3.55 -10.82
C LYS A 73 -28.48 -4.71 -10.55
N ASP A 74 -27.69 -5.06 -11.55
CA ASP A 74 -26.76 -6.19 -11.57
C ASP A 74 -25.29 -5.74 -11.63
N GLY A 75 -24.94 -4.65 -10.92
CA GLY A 75 -23.56 -4.23 -10.76
C GLY A 75 -22.66 -5.37 -10.23
N PRO A 76 -21.34 -5.37 -10.49
CA PRO A 76 -20.44 -6.42 -10.04
C PRO A 76 -20.46 -6.53 -8.50
N LYS A 77 -20.08 -7.69 -7.97
CA LYS A 77 -19.73 -7.78 -6.55
C LYS A 77 -18.52 -6.90 -6.26
N THR A 78 -18.43 -6.41 -5.04
CA THR A 78 -17.27 -5.61 -4.60
C THR A 78 -15.97 -6.39 -4.76
N ALA A 79 -15.96 -7.70 -4.45
CA ALA A 79 -14.80 -8.55 -4.62
C ALA A 79 -14.34 -8.65 -6.08
N ASP A 80 -15.28 -8.89 -7.02
CA ASP A 80 -14.97 -9.05 -8.45
C ASP A 80 -14.41 -7.74 -9.04
N TYR A 81 -14.96 -6.60 -8.62
CA TYR A 81 -14.46 -5.29 -9.04
C TYR A 81 -13.08 -5.01 -8.45
N PHE A 82 -12.85 -5.35 -7.20
CA PHE A 82 -11.57 -5.23 -6.54
C PHE A 82 -10.46 -5.99 -7.29
N GLU A 83 -10.71 -7.25 -7.63
CA GLU A 83 -9.72 -8.08 -8.33
C GLU A 83 -9.34 -7.46 -9.68
N ARG A 84 -10.35 -7.02 -10.45
CA ARG A 84 -10.11 -6.34 -11.72
C ARG A 84 -9.33 -5.03 -11.54
N TRP A 85 -9.77 -4.17 -10.62
CA TRP A 85 -9.12 -2.89 -10.35
C TRP A 85 -7.67 -3.08 -9.90
N MET A 86 -7.38 -4.10 -9.09
CA MET A 86 -6.01 -4.40 -8.66
C MET A 86 -5.13 -4.86 -9.82
N GLU A 87 -5.64 -5.64 -10.74
CA GLU A 87 -4.85 -6.07 -11.89
C GLU A 87 -4.55 -4.89 -12.83
N GLU A 88 -5.53 -4.02 -13.07
CA GLU A 88 -5.33 -2.77 -13.81
C GLU A 88 -4.33 -1.84 -13.11
N HIS A 89 -4.36 -1.80 -11.78
CA HIS A 89 -3.47 -0.97 -10.96
C HIS A 89 -2.05 -1.53 -10.83
N ARG A 90 -1.86 -2.80 -11.11
CA ARG A 90 -0.59 -3.54 -10.93
C ARG A 90 0.59 -2.89 -11.63
N ALA A 91 0.42 -2.45 -12.86
CA ALA A 91 1.47 -1.81 -13.65
C ALA A 91 1.91 -0.45 -13.12
N ALA A 92 1.06 0.22 -12.33
CA ALA A 92 1.33 1.56 -11.81
C ALA A 92 2.02 1.58 -10.44
N ILE A 93 2.07 0.44 -9.73
CA ILE A 93 2.58 0.38 -8.35
C ILE A 93 3.72 -0.61 -8.18
N ASN A 94 4.52 -0.37 -7.14
CA ASN A 94 5.63 -1.26 -6.78
C ASN A 94 5.12 -2.66 -6.40
N PRO A 95 5.79 -3.75 -6.81
CA PRO A 95 5.39 -5.13 -6.52
C PRO A 95 5.15 -5.43 -5.03
N THR A 96 5.96 -4.84 -4.15
CA THR A 96 5.76 -4.99 -2.69
C THR A 96 4.50 -4.26 -2.21
N THR A 97 4.19 -3.08 -2.78
CA THR A 97 2.95 -2.36 -2.51
C THR A 97 1.76 -3.16 -2.99
N TRP A 98 1.80 -3.65 -4.22
CA TRP A 98 0.75 -4.50 -4.80
C TRP A 98 0.46 -5.73 -3.93
N ARG A 99 1.50 -6.43 -3.47
CA ARG A 99 1.34 -7.58 -2.57
C ARG A 99 0.63 -7.21 -1.27
N ASN A 100 1.02 -6.09 -0.65
CA ASN A 100 0.42 -5.64 0.60
C ASN A 100 -1.04 -5.24 0.40
N GLU A 101 -1.32 -4.44 -0.62
CA GLU A 101 -2.67 -4.00 -0.96
C GLU A 101 -3.58 -5.17 -1.32
N SER A 102 -3.10 -6.13 -2.11
CA SER A 102 -3.83 -7.38 -2.41
C SER A 102 -4.15 -8.19 -1.15
N SER A 103 -3.25 -8.21 -0.15
CA SER A 103 -3.50 -8.86 1.13
C SER A 103 -4.57 -8.12 1.94
N TRP A 104 -4.53 -6.79 1.95
CA TRP A 104 -5.53 -5.95 2.64
C TRP A 104 -6.92 -6.13 2.01
N MET A 105 -6.95 -6.16 0.68
CA MET A 105 -8.19 -6.36 -0.06
C MET A 105 -8.83 -7.71 0.20
N ARG A 106 -8.04 -8.79 0.21
CA ARG A 106 -8.56 -10.11 0.61
C ARG A 106 -9.20 -10.08 1.98
N THR A 107 -8.60 -9.33 2.92
CA THR A 107 -9.15 -9.16 4.28
C THR A 107 -10.48 -8.39 4.25
N MET A 108 -10.59 -7.33 3.44
CA MET A 108 -11.84 -6.58 3.28
C MET A 108 -12.90 -7.38 2.54
N ASN A 109 -12.53 -8.09 1.47
CA ASN A 109 -13.43 -8.93 0.68
C ASN A 109 -14.09 -10.04 1.48
N ALA A 110 -13.43 -10.56 2.51
CA ALA A 110 -14.04 -11.52 3.44
C ALA A 110 -15.23 -10.94 4.23
N ILE A 111 -15.42 -9.62 4.23
CA ILE A 111 -16.47 -8.95 4.99
C ILE A 111 -17.49 -8.27 4.08
N ILE A 112 -17.02 -7.54 3.05
CA ILE A 112 -17.88 -6.74 2.16
C ILE A 112 -17.88 -7.23 0.71
N GLY A 113 -17.09 -8.24 0.37
CA GLY A 113 -16.89 -8.68 -1.00
C GLY A 113 -18.14 -9.19 -1.72
N ASP A 114 -19.09 -9.81 -1.00
CA ASP A 114 -20.35 -10.30 -1.56
C ASP A 114 -21.39 -9.19 -1.81
N ILE A 115 -21.17 -8.01 -1.23
CA ILE A 115 -22.07 -6.87 -1.46
C ILE A 115 -21.88 -6.38 -2.89
N ARG A 116 -22.98 -6.09 -3.59
CA ARG A 116 -22.92 -5.44 -4.89
C ARG A 116 -22.31 -4.05 -4.76
N LEU A 117 -21.37 -3.69 -5.64
CA LEU A 117 -20.62 -2.44 -5.57
C LEU A 117 -21.54 -1.20 -5.53
N ASN A 118 -22.59 -1.20 -6.32
CA ASN A 118 -23.60 -0.13 -6.36
C ASN A 118 -24.60 -0.15 -5.17
N ARG A 119 -24.44 -1.09 -4.25
CA ARG A 119 -25.22 -1.19 -3.00
C ARG A 119 -24.37 -1.08 -1.76
N LEU A 120 -23.05 -0.97 -1.91
CA LEU A 120 -22.14 -0.78 -0.80
C LEU A 120 -22.42 0.57 -0.15
N THR A 121 -22.66 0.55 1.16
CA THR A 121 -22.98 1.74 1.95
C THR A 121 -21.88 2.09 2.94
N ALA A 122 -21.89 3.35 3.43
CA ALA A 122 -21.02 3.76 4.51
C ALA A 122 -21.21 2.90 5.77
N ASN A 123 -22.43 2.43 6.04
CA ASN A 123 -22.71 1.54 7.17
C ASN A 123 -21.98 0.19 7.03
N ASP A 124 -21.97 -0.40 5.83
CA ASP A 124 -21.26 -1.66 5.58
C ASP A 124 -19.75 -1.51 5.83
N ILE A 125 -19.18 -0.37 5.39
CA ILE A 125 -17.77 -0.03 5.61
C ILE A 125 -17.51 0.18 7.10
N ASN A 126 -18.37 0.87 7.83
CA ASN A 126 -18.24 1.06 9.27
C ASN A 126 -18.34 -0.27 10.04
N VAL A 127 -19.23 -1.19 9.65
CA VAL A 127 -19.32 -2.54 10.21
C VAL A 127 -18.03 -3.32 9.94
N MET A 128 -17.48 -3.23 8.73
CA MET A 128 -16.17 -3.80 8.39
C MET A 128 -15.07 -3.27 9.31
N CYS A 129 -14.99 -1.95 9.48
CA CYS A 129 -14.02 -1.32 10.38
C CYS A 129 -14.17 -1.83 11.83
N GLY A 130 -15.40 -1.94 12.34
CA GLY A 130 -15.69 -2.47 13.66
C GLY A 130 -15.21 -3.92 13.84
N ARG A 131 -15.37 -4.78 12.83
CA ARG A 131 -14.85 -6.15 12.84
C ARG A 131 -13.32 -6.18 12.82
N LEU A 132 -12.69 -5.35 11.98
CA LEU A 132 -11.24 -5.27 11.85
C LEU A 132 -10.58 -4.71 13.11
N ARG A 133 -11.25 -3.81 13.86
CA ARG A 133 -10.74 -3.22 15.10
C ARG A 133 -10.44 -4.26 16.19
N ARG A 134 -11.07 -5.42 16.14
CA ARG A 134 -10.81 -6.52 17.08
C ARG A 134 -9.39 -7.12 16.93
N THR A 135 -8.78 -7.00 15.75
CA THR A 135 -7.50 -7.64 15.43
C THR A 135 -6.47 -6.69 14.82
N ARG A 136 -6.85 -5.47 14.51
CA ARG A 136 -5.99 -4.49 13.83
C ARG A 136 -6.02 -3.14 14.54
N LYS A 137 -4.87 -2.44 14.54
CA LYS A 137 -4.76 -1.06 15.02
C LYS A 137 -5.45 -0.09 14.06
N GLY A 138 -5.94 1.07 14.57
CA GLY A 138 -6.60 2.08 13.77
C GLY A 138 -5.80 2.53 12.56
N ARG A 139 -4.49 2.75 12.71
CA ARG A 139 -3.58 3.09 11.60
C ARG A 139 -3.60 2.07 10.46
N THR A 140 -3.64 0.78 10.78
CA THR A 140 -3.72 -0.29 9.76
C THR A 140 -5.07 -0.25 9.05
N ILE A 141 -6.17 -0.03 9.77
CA ILE A 141 -7.51 0.08 9.18
C ILE A 141 -7.59 1.33 8.29
N ASN A 142 -6.96 2.44 8.68
CA ASN A 142 -6.88 3.64 7.85
C ASN A 142 -6.13 3.38 6.52
N SER A 143 -5.13 2.50 6.53
CA SER A 143 -4.48 2.07 5.27
C SER A 143 -5.43 1.26 4.38
N TYR A 144 -6.28 0.39 4.97
CA TYR A 144 -7.32 -0.34 4.23
C TYR A 144 -8.37 0.62 3.65
N LEU A 145 -8.82 1.60 4.45
CA LEU A 145 -9.76 2.62 3.98
C LEU A 145 -9.17 3.49 2.85
N ALA A 146 -7.88 3.76 2.87
CA ALA A 146 -7.22 4.53 1.81
C ALA A 146 -7.28 3.81 0.46
N ILE A 147 -7.02 2.48 0.43
CA ILE A 147 -7.09 1.70 -0.81
C ILE A 147 -8.54 1.48 -1.26
N LEU A 148 -9.45 1.21 -0.32
CA LEU A 148 -10.88 1.11 -0.61
C LEU A 148 -11.42 2.40 -1.23
N GLY A 149 -11.08 3.56 -0.67
CA GLY A 149 -11.46 4.85 -1.19
C GLY A 149 -10.87 5.15 -2.57
N ALA A 150 -9.62 4.72 -2.84
CA ALA A 150 -9.02 4.85 -4.17
C ALA A 150 -9.81 4.05 -5.22
N MET A 151 -10.16 2.81 -4.90
CA MET A 151 -10.99 1.95 -5.75
C MET A 151 -12.39 2.52 -5.98
N LEU A 152 -13.07 2.99 -4.92
CA LEU A 152 -14.42 3.53 -5.03
C LEU A 152 -14.47 4.83 -5.84
N ARG A 153 -13.47 5.70 -5.70
CA ARG A 153 -13.34 6.89 -6.58
C ARG A 153 -13.18 6.50 -8.06
N THR A 154 -12.43 5.44 -8.35
CA THR A 154 -12.32 4.92 -9.72
C THR A 154 -13.67 4.38 -10.17
N ALA A 155 -14.36 3.59 -9.35
CA ALA A 155 -15.69 3.06 -9.66
C ALA A 155 -16.72 4.16 -9.93
N ARG A 156 -16.66 5.27 -9.18
CA ARG A 156 -17.52 6.44 -9.40
C ARG A 156 -17.20 7.13 -10.73
N ARG A 157 -15.93 7.35 -11.02
CA ARG A 157 -15.48 7.93 -12.30
C ARG A 157 -15.93 7.08 -13.49
N ASP A 158 -15.88 5.75 -13.33
CA ASP A 158 -16.28 4.79 -14.36
C ASP A 158 -17.83 4.63 -14.45
N GLY A 159 -18.59 5.33 -13.59
CA GLY A 159 -20.06 5.31 -13.55
C GLY A 159 -20.65 3.99 -13.04
N LEU A 160 -19.91 3.21 -12.26
CA LEU A 160 -20.39 1.98 -11.63
C LEU A 160 -21.15 2.23 -10.34
N ILE A 161 -20.86 3.33 -9.66
CA ILE A 161 -21.56 3.84 -8.48
C ILE A 161 -21.89 5.32 -8.69
N ALA A 162 -23.00 5.77 -8.15
CA ALA A 162 -23.44 7.17 -8.25
C ALA A 162 -22.74 8.04 -7.18
N ASP A 163 -22.75 7.57 -5.94
CA ASP A 163 -22.21 8.26 -4.78
C ASP A 163 -21.04 7.49 -4.19
N ASP A 164 -20.07 8.19 -3.63
CA ASP A 164 -18.93 7.55 -2.94
C ASP A 164 -19.32 7.27 -1.48
N PRO A 165 -19.47 6.00 -1.08
CA PRO A 165 -19.83 5.66 0.30
C PRO A 165 -18.75 6.08 1.32
N MET A 166 -17.52 6.38 0.88
CA MET A 166 -16.45 6.86 1.74
C MET A 166 -16.67 8.28 2.26
N GLU A 167 -17.51 9.10 1.63
CA GLU A 167 -17.80 10.48 2.07
C GLU A 167 -18.33 10.54 3.51
N ASN A 168 -19.01 9.48 3.96
CA ASN A 168 -19.58 9.37 5.30
C ASN A 168 -18.84 8.37 6.20
N VAL A 169 -17.58 8.01 5.86
CA VAL A 169 -16.74 7.11 6.65
C VAL A 169 -15.64 7.90 7.32
N GLY A 170 -15.65 7.93 8.66
CA GLY A 170 -14.60 8.57 9.46
C GLY A 170 -13.30 7.75 9.49
N ARG A 171 -12.18 8.44 9.68
CA ARG A 171 -10.91 7.75 9.99
C ARG A 171 -11.00 7.08 11.36
N MET A 172 -10.36 5.92 11.49
CA MET A 172 -10.21 5.25 12.77
C MET A 172 -9.25 6.03 13.69
N PRO A 173 -9.57 6.17 14.97
CA PRO A 173 -8.63 6.72 15.95
C PRO A 173 -7.32 5.95 15.92
N GLU A 174 -6.22 6.68 15.90
CA GLU A 174 -4.87 6.12 15.97
C GLU A 174 -4.31 6.34 17.36
N ASP A 175 -3.78 5.27 17.97
CA ASP A 175 -3.09 5.41 19.25
C ASP A 175 -1.84 6.28 19.02
N ARG A 176 -1.64 7.27 19.86
CA ARG A 176 -0.37 8.00 19.92
C ARG A 176 0.69 7.01 20.41
N TYR A 177 1.52 6.57 19.50
CA TYR A 177 2.69 5.77 19.84
C TYR A 177 3.87 6.71 20.00
N GLU A 178 4.24 6.98 21.25
CA GLU A 178 5.52 7.61 21.56
C GLU A 178 6.62 6.58 21.29
N ARG A 179 7.41 6.87 20.29
CA ARG A 179 8.56 6.01 20.00
C ARG A 179 9.62 6.29 21.05
N PRO A 180 10.12 5.29 21.76
CA PRO A 180 11.30 5.49 22.59
C PRO A 180 12.43 5.98 21.67
N ILE A 181 13.13 7.01 22.12
CA ILE A 181 14.28 7.61 21.44
C ILE A 181 15.51 7.18 22.22
N LEU A 182 16.59 6.85 21.50
CA LEU A 182 17.88 6.57 22.11
C LEU A 182 18.54 7.90 22.52
N ASP A 183 19.19 7.91 23.68
CA ASP A 183 19.97 9.05 24.13
C ASP A 183 21.28 9.20 23.34
N VAL A 184 21.93 10.37 23.45
CA VAL A 184 23.17 10.68 22.71
C VAL A 184 24.31 9.67 22.98
N ALA A 185 24.38 9.10 24.18
CA ALA A 185 25.40 8.10 24.54
C ALA A 185 25.04 6.66 24.12
N ASP A 186 23.82 6.37 23.73
CA ASP A 186 23.35 5.01 23.47
C ASP A 186 23.93 4.35 22.21
N PRO A 187 24.21 5.06 21.10
CA PRO A 187 24.90 4.48 19.96
C PRO A 187 26.22 3.80 20.30
N ALA A 188 27.04 4.45 21.13
CA ALA A 188 28.29 3.86 21.56
C ALA A 188 28.10 2.55 22.35
N LYS A 189 27.14 2.53 23.27
CA LYS A 189 26.77 1.32 24.04
C LYS A 189 26.26 0.19 23.14
N VAL A 190 25.46 0.52 22.12
CA VAL A 190 24.96 -0.48 21.16
C VAL A 190 26.08 -1.07 20.32
N ILE A 191 27.01 -0.24 19.85
CA ILE A 191 28.16 -0.70 19.05
C ILE A 191 29.11 -1.58 19.92
N GLU A 192 29.40 -1.16 21.15
CA GLU A 192 30.17 -1.95 22.11
C GLU A 192 29.49 -3.30 22.43
N ALA A 193 28.19 -3.28 22.70
CA ALA A 193 27.41 -4.49 22.92
C ALA A 193 27.35 -5.42 21.70
N ALA A 194 27.40 -4.88 20.48
CA ALA A 194 27.47 -5.68 19.26
C ALA A 194 28.82 -6.40 19.11
N LEU A 195 29.90 -5.82 19.61
CA LEU A 195 31.26 -6.41 19.64
C LEU A 195 31.45 -7.44 20.75
N ALA A 196 30.69 -7.33 21.84
CA ALA A 196 30.84 -8.18 23.01
C ALA A 196 30.48 -9.63 22.72
N GLU A 197 31.17 -10.56 23.42
CA GLU A 197 30.85 -11.98 23.36
C GLU A 197 29.46 -12.25 23.93
N PRO A 198 28.64 -13.02 23.22
CA PRO A 198 27.35 -13.44 23.73
C PRO A 198 27.51 -14.54 24.80
N ASP A 199 26.43 -14.73 25.57
CA ASP A 199 26.30 -15.93 26.38
C ASP A 199 26.46 -17.17 25.48
N PRO A 200 27.42 -18.09 25.82
CA PRO A 200 27.65 -19.29 25.02
C PRO A 200 26.42 -20.17 24.79
N ALA A 201 25.43 -20.09 25.68
CA ALA A 201 24.16 -20.82 25.54
C ALA A 201 23.27 -20.32 24.38
N VAL A 202 23.56 -19.13 23.84
CA VAL A 202 22.69 -18.45 22.84
C VAL A 202 23.35 -18.35 21.44
N ALA A 203 24.63 -18.61 21.31
CA ALA A 203 25.43 -18.24 20.15
C ALA A 203 25.91 -19.40 19.28
N VAL A 204 25.05 -19.87 18.39
CA VAL A 204 25.41 -20.94 17.43
C VAL A 204 26.23 -20.42 16.22
N PHE A 205 26.16 -19.11 15.87
CA PHE A 205 26.85 -18.53 14.70
C PHE A 205 27.34 -17.10 14.95
N ASP A 206 28.21 -16.91 15.94
CA ASP A 206 28.66 -15.59 16.35
C ASP A 206 30.20 -15.52 16.49
N SER A 207 30.86 -15.52 15.34
CA SER A 207 32.33 -15.32 15.32
C SER A 207 32.70 -13.86 15.62
N PRO A 208 33.91 -13.57 16.08
CA PRO A 208 34.43 -12.21 16.23
C PRO A 208 34.19 -11.36 14.96
N ASP A 209 34.44 -11.94 13.80
CA ASP A 209 34.27 -11.29 12.50
C ASP A 209 32.83 -10.91 12.21
N GLU A 210 31.87 -11.75 12.59
CA GLU A 210 30.45 -11.41 12.50
C GLU A 210 30.09 -10.26 13.44
N ARG A 211 30.61 -10.25 14.66
CA ARG A 211 30.39 -9.17 15.61
C ARG A 211 30.93 -7.84 15.09
N GLU A 212 32.13 -7.82 14.55
CA GLU A 212 32.74 -6.63 13.92
C GLU A 212 31.87 -6.10 12.76
N LYS A 213 31.43 -6.98 11.88
CA LYS A 213 30.54 -6.61 10.77
C LYS A 213 29.22 -5.96 11.24
N TRP A 214 28.56 -6.55 12.24
CA TRP A 214 27.29 -6.00 12.73
C TRP A 214 27.52 -4.70 13.50
N ALA A 215 28.59 -4.57 14.28
CA ALA A 215 28.95 -3.31 14.92
C ALA A 215 29.18 -2.20 13.88
N LEU A 216 29.92 -2.50 12.80
CA LEU A 216 30.15 -1.57 11.69
C LEU A 216 28.87 -1.17 10.98
N MET A 217 27.93 -2.10 10.77
CA MET A 217 26.62 -1.81 10.19
C MET A 217 25.77 -0.91 11.08
N PHE A 218 25.83 -1.09 12.41
CA PHE A 218 25.10 -0.22 13.35
C PHE A 218 25.75 1.15 13.43
N GLU A 219 27.07 1.24 13.47
CA GLU A 219 27.77 2.52 13.39
C GLU A 219 27.41 3.29 12.11
N LEU A 220 27.42 2.60 10.97
CA LEU A 220 26.99 3.18 9.69
C LEU A 220 25.52 3.70 9.75
N ALA A 221 24.63 2.97 10.45
CA ALA A 221 23.26 3.41 10.61
C ALA A 221 23.14 4.71 11.40
N PHE A 222 23.85 4.82 12.52
CA PHE A 222 23.85 6.00 13.37
C PHE A 222 24.54 7.21 12.73
N THR A 223 25.70 6.98 12.08
CA THR A 223 26.50 8.05 11.50
C THR A 223 25.90 8.66 10.23
N THR A 224 25.18 7.85 9.43
CA THR A 224 24.72 8.27 8.10
C THR A 224 23.22 8.43 7.98
N GLY A 225 22.44 7.91 8.92
CA GLY A 225 21.00 7.84 8.80
C GLY A 225 20.51 7.06 7.58
N MET A 226 21.32 6.20 6.98
CA MET A 226 20.93 5.35 5.86
C MET A 226 19.82 4.38 6.27
N ARG A 227 18.84 4.19 5.37
CA ARG A 227 17.80 3.18 5.57
C ARG A 227 18.41 1.78 5.52
N PRO A 228 17.80 0.77 6.20
CA PRO A 228 18.30 -0.60 6.13
C PRO A 228 18.58 -1.08 4.70
N GLY A 229 17.63 -0.90 3.78
CA GLY A 229 17.82 -1.30 2.38
C GLY A 229 18.96 -0.56 1.65
N GLU A 230 19.25 0.68 2.01
CA GLU A 230 20.37 1.45 1.47
C GLU A 230 21.70 0.86 1.97
N ARG A 231 21.79 0.47 3.26
CA ARG A 231 22.98 -0.20 3.81
C ARG A 231 23.18 -1.59 3.24
N TYR A 232 22.09 -2.38 3.06
CA TYR A 232 22.19 -3.72 2.44
C TYR A 232 22.60 -3.64 0.97
N GLY A 233 22.26 -2.56 0.27
CA GLY A 233 22.62 -2.31 -1.12
C GLY A 233 23.93 -1.55 -1.32
N LEU A 234 24.73 -1.35 -0.27
CA LEU A 234 25.99 -0.62 -0.36
C LEU A 234 27.02 -1.43 -1.16
N MET A 235 27.65 -0.77 -2.13
CA MET A 235 28.72 -1.31 -2.97
C MET A 235 29.98 -0.42 -2.86
N PRO A 236 31.20 -0.95 -3.09
CA PRO A 236 32.44 -0.19 -2.96
C PRO A 236 32.49 1.08 -3.80
N TYR A 237 31.93 1.09 -5.01
CA TYR A 237 31.94 2.26 -5.89
C TYR A 237 31.16 3.48 -5.34
N GLN A 238 30.33 3.27 -4.33
CA GLN A 238 29.60 4.35 -3.65
C GLN A 238 30.43 5.06 -2.58
N LEU A 239 31.60 4.49 -2.23
CA LEU A 239 32.58 5.06 -1.30
C LEU A 239 33.54 5.91 -2.11
N GLU A 240 33.47 7.23 -1.96
CA GLU A 240 34.25 8.18 -2.73
C GLU A 240 34.91 9.23 -1.84
N LEU A 241 35.93 9.91 -2.39
CA LEU A 241 36.52 11.08 -1.77
C LEU A 241 36.12 12.32 -2.54
N HIS A 242 35.36 13.21 -1.91
CA HIS A 242 35.02 14.50 -2.45
C HIS A 242 35.90 15.58 -1.81
N HIS A 243 36.82 16.14 -2.60
CA HIS A 243 37.79 17.10 -2.09
C HIS A 243 38.58 16.60 -0.86
N GLY A 244 38.93 15.30 -0.83
CA GLY A 244 39.60 14.65 0.27
C GLY A 244 38.71 14.27 1.46
N ILE A 245 37.43 14.52 1.42
CA ILE A 245 36.47 14.15 2.46
C ILE A 245 35.80 12.82 2.07
N PRO A 246 35.85 11.79 2.93
CA PRO A 246 35.15 10.53 2.70
C PRO A 246 33.66 10.73 2.65
N VAL A 247 33.02 10.18 1.62
CA VAL A 247 31.57 10.25 1.44
C VAL A 247 30.97 8.91 0.98
N ILE A 248 29.69 8.72 1.24
CA ILE A 248 28.89 7.66 0.67
C ILE A 248 27.83 8.26 -0.26
N ASN A 249 27.85 7.84 -1.52
CA ASN A 249 26.83 8.19 -2.51
C ASN A 249 25.65 7.20 -2.41
N VAL A 250 24.61 7.57 -1.69
CA VAL A 250 23.41 6.75 -1.54
C VAL A 250 22.56 6.90 -2.80
N CYS A 251 22.65 5.94 -3.71
CA CYS A 251 21.93 5.96 -5.00
C CYS A 251 21.04 4.73 -5.23
N GLN A 252 21.10 3.73 -4.35
CA GLN A 252 20.39 2.47 -4.49
C GLN A 252 20.02 1.84 -3.13
N GLN A 253 19.19 0.80 -3.20
CA GLN A 253 18.81 -0.02 -2.04
C GLN A 253 18.60 -1.47 -2.45
N ALA A 254 18.99 -2.42 -1.60
CA ALA A 254 18.61 -3.81 -1.72
C ALA A 254 17.32 -4.08 -0.95
N LYS A 255 16.36 -4.74 -1.59
CA LYS A 255 15.08 -5.09 -0.98
C LYS A 255 14.49 -6.38 -1.56
N PRO A 256 13.68 -7.11 -0.79
CA PRO A 256 12.97 -8.26 -1.33
C PRO A 256 11.87 -7.82 -2.29
N ILE A 257 11.81 -8.48 -3.45
CA ILE A 257 10.66 -8.47 -4.36
C ILE A 257 10.06 -9.86 -4.36
N PRO A 258 8.73 -10.03 -4.28
CA PRO A 258 8.09 -11.34 -4.26
C PRO A 258 8.46 -12.16 -5.51
N ALA A 259 8.70 -13.46 -5.34
CA ALA A 259 8.92 -14.36 -6.47
C ALA A 259 7.72 -14.33 -7.43
N GLY A 260 8.00 -14.32 -8.74
CA GLY A 260 6.98 -14.23 -9.78
C GLY A 260 6.27 -12.87 -9.88
N ALA A 261 6.71 -11.86 -9.15
CA ALA A 261 6.16 -10.52 -9.29
C ALA A 261 6.55 -9.90 -10.64
N THR A 262 5.59 -9.28 -11.31
CA THR A 262 5.86 -8.47 -12.49
C THR A 262 6.55 -7.18 -12.06
N ILE A 263 7.71 -6.88 -12.63
CA ILE A 263 8.41 -5.62 -12.42
C ILE A 263 7.91 -4.64 -13.47
N PRO A 264 7.32 -3.51 -13.05
CA PRO A 264 6.86 -2.50 -14.00
C PRO A 264 8.03 -1.88 -14.80
N ASP A 265 7.81 -1.52 -16.06
CA ASP A 265 8.84 -0.95 -16.95
C ASP A 265 9.47 0.34 -16.41
N TRP A 266 8.72 1.12 -15.62
CA TRP A 266 9.22 2.35 -14.99
C TRP A 266 10.13 2.08 -13.78
N MET A 267 10.19 0.82 -13.28
CA MET A 267 10.96 0.46 -12.09
C MET A 267 12.31 -0.13 -12.50
N GLU A 268 13.37 0.65 -12.36
CA GLU A 268 14.72 0.13 -12.49
C GLU A 268 15.00 -0.83 -11.34
N ALA A 269 15.16 -2.12 -11.67
CA ALA A 269 15.43 -3.17 -10.71
C ALA A 269 16.37 -4.22 -11.32
N GLU A 270 17.44 -4.53 -10.61
CA GLU A 270 18.41 -5.55 -10.94
C GLU A 270 18.28 -6.70 -9.94
N HIS A 271 18.19 -7.93 -10.44
CA HIS A 271 18.17 -9.11 -9.59
C HIS A 271 19.55 -9.39 -9.03
N LEU A 272 19.67 -9.49 -7.70
CA LEU A 272 20.95 -9.83 -7.05
C LEU A 272 21.05 -11.31 -6.71
N ASP A 273 20.14 -11.79 -5.85
CA ASP A 273 20.17 -13.16 -5.35
C ASP A 273 18.83 -13.52 -4.68
N GLY A 274 18.29 -14.69 -4.99
CA GLY A 274 17.04 -15.19 -4.42
C GLY A 274 15.87 -14.21 -4.61
N ALA A 275 15.33 -13.69 -3.52
CA ALA A 275 14.25 -12.70 -3.59
C ALA A 275 14.75 -11.24 -3.51
N ILE A 276 16.08 -11.03 -3.44
CA ILE A 276 16.68 -9.69 -3.23
C ILE A 276 17.01 -9.04 -4.57
N TRP A 277 16.59 -7.81 -4.68
CA TRP A 277 16.74 -6.96 -5.86
C TRP A 277 17.35 -5.63 -5.47
N LEU A 278 18.22 -5.11 -6.32
CA LEU A 278 18.74 -3.77 -6.25
C LEU A 278 17.78 -2.82 -6.97
N THR A 279 17.44 -1.70 -6.34
CA THR A 279 16.52 -0.73 -6.92
C THR A 279 16.97 0.68 -6.55
N LYS A 280 16.56 1.68 -7.33
CA LYS A 280 16.70 3.08 -6.93
C LYS A 280 15.95 3.38 -5.62
N PRO A 281 16.35 4.39 -4.84
CA PRO A 281 15.59 4.86 -3.69
C PRO A 281 14.16 5.25 -4.09
N LYS A 282 13.22 5.12 -3.14
CA LYS A 282 11.78 5.38 -3.38
C LYS A 282 11.47 6.80 -3.92
N THR A 283 12.31 7.77 -3.61
CA THR A 283 12.12 9.17 -4.01
C THR A 283 13.44 9.77 -4.51
N ALA A 284 13.39 10.76 -5.37
CA ALA A 284 14.57 11.49 -5.84
C ALA A 284 15.43 12.04 -4.68
N LYS A 285 14.79 12.53 -3.60
CA LYS A 285 15.47 12.96 -2.36
C LYS A 285 16.18 11.82 -1.62
N GLY A 286 15.93 10.57 -1.99
CA GLY A 286 16.64 9.41 -1.44
C GLY A 286 18.06 9.30 -1.99
N VAL A 287 18.32 9.81 -3.19
CA VAL A 287 19.65 9.93 -3.77
C VAL A 287 20.36 11.11 -3.10
N ARG A 288 21.45 10.84 -2.43
CA ARG A 288 22.19 11.84 -1.66
C ARG A 288 23.62 11.40 -1.38
N THR A 289 24.50 12.35 -1.20
CA THR A 289 25.87 12.16 -0.71
C THR A 289 25.90 12.44 0.78
N VAL A 290 26.50 11.53 1.54
CA VAL A 290 26.61 11.62 3.01
C VAL A 290 28.07 11.62 3.38
N PRO A 291 28.63 12.70 3.99
CA PRO A 291 29.99 12.68 4.51
C PRO A 291 30.08 11.73 5.71
N ILE A 292 31.21 11.05 5.83
CA ILE A 292 31.50 10.14 6.93
C ILE A 292 32.86 10.45 7.56
N PRO A 293 33.03 10.15 8.87
CA PRO A 293 34.33 10.27 9.53
C PRO A 293 35.38 9.33 8.89
N GLN A 294 36.64 9.79 8.89
CA GLN A 294 37.74 9.01 8.35
C GLN A 294 37.86 7.62 9.02
N GLY A 295 37.66 7.53 10.33
CA GLY A 295 37.71 6.23 11.02
C GLY A 295 36.63 5.24 10.58
N LEU A 296 35.40 5.70 10.20
CA LEU A 296 34.38 4.83 9.62
C LEU A 296 34.76 4.40 8.19
N TRP A 297 35.31 5.32 7.41
CA TRP A 297 35.84 5.03 6.07
C TRP A 297 36.93 3.93 6.13
N ASP A 298 37.89 4.07 7.01
CA ASP A 298 39.00 3.10 7.15
C ASP A 298 38.46 1.71 7.54
N ARG A 299 37.50 1.64 8.46
CA ARG A 299 36.85 0.37 8.84
C ARG A 299 36.01 -0.25 7.73
N LEU A 300 35.33 0.56 6.91
CA LEU A 300 34.60 0.06 5.74
C LEU A 300 35.55 -0.59 4.74
N TRP A 301 36.69 0.07 4.44
CA TRP A 301 37.70 -0.49 3.55
C TRP A 301 38.40 -1.70 4.13
N ALA A 302 38.73 -1.70 5.42
CA ALA A 302 39.25 -2.88 6.10
C ALA A 302 38.30 -4.06 6.03
N HIS A 303 36.98 -3.81 6.19
CA HIS A 303 35.94 -4.83 6.03
C HIS A 303 35.91 -5.38 4.60
N ILE A 304 35.93 -4.50 3.58
CA ILE A 304 35.94 -4.88 2.17
C ILE A 304 37.16 -5.74 1.84
N VAL A 305 38.34 -5.37 2.33
CA VAL A 305 39.58 -6.12 2.12
C VAL A 305 39.51 -7.49 2.83
N LYS A 306 39.02 -7.53 4.05
CA LYS A 306 38.96 -8.75 4.88
C LYS A 306 37.99 -9.80 4.30
N TRP A 307 36.79 -9.38 3.88
CA TRP A 307 35.74 -10.28 3.42
C TRP A 307 35.72 -10.48 1.91
N GLY A 308 36.34 -9.60 1.16
CA GLY A 308 36.22 -9.52 -0.28
C GLY A 308 34.85 -8.99 -0.70
N VAL A 309 34.65 -8.87 -2.01
CA VAL A 309 33.39 -8.45 -2.60
C VAL A 309 32.85 -9.60 -3.44
N PRO A 310 31.71 -10.17 -3.08
CA PRO A 310 31.05 -11.21 -3.90
C PRO A 310 30.70 -10.73 -5.31
N SER A 311 30.36 -11.66 -6.19
CA SER A 311 30.01 -11.36 -7.60
C SER A 311 28.87 -10.35 -7.76
N HIS A 312 27.93 -10.29 -6.81
CA HIS A 312 26.86 -9.29 -6.80
C HIS A 312 27.28 -7.90 -6.27
N GLY A 313 28.55 -7.70 -5.87
CA GLY A 313 29.13 -6.41 -5.55
C GLY A 313 28.82 -5.81 -4.18
N LEU A 314 28.06 -6.46 -3.30
CA LEU A 314 27.66 -5.90 -2.01
C LEU A 314 28.78 -5.89 -0.99
N VAL A 315 28.90 -4.80 -0.22
CA VAL A 315 29.86 -4.66 0.89
C VAL A 315 29.48 -5.58 2.05
N PHE A 316 28.20 -5.67 2.39
CA PHE A 316 27.71 -6.46 3.52
C PHE A 316 26.92 -7.68 3.06
N THR A 317 27.37 -8.85 3.51
CA THR A 317 26.74 -10.14 3.22
C THR A 317 26.57 -10.98 4.49
N ASN A 318 25.76 -12.02 4.41
CA ASN A 318 25.72 -13.04 5.44
C ASN A 318 26.97 -13.95 5.37
N LEU A 319 27.09 -14.92 6.30
CA LEU A 319 28.21 -15.87 6.36
C LEU A 319 28.42 -16.70 5.08
N TYR A 320 27.40 -16.82 4.24
CA TYR A 320 27.43 -17.60 3.00
C TYR A 320 27.62 -16.73 1.75
N GLY A 321 27.92 -15.44 1.94
CA GLY A 321 28.09 -14.49 0.83
C GLY A 321 26.79 -13.99 0.21
N HIS A 322 25.61 -14.34 0.74
CA HIS A 322 24.33 -13.85 0.24
C HIS A 322 23.95 -12.48 0.84
N PRO A 323 23.10 -11.70 0.17
CA PRO A 323 22.61 -10.41 0.68
C PRO A 323 22.00 -10.51 2.07
N ILE A 324 22.23 -9.50 2.91
CA ILE A 324 21.65 -9.42 4.24
C ILE A 324 20.13 -9.21 4.15
N ARG A 325 19.40 -9.91 5.01
CA ARG A 325 17.94 -9.80 5.15
C ARG A 325 17.61 -9.05 6.44
N ARG A 326 16.48 -8.33 6.41
CA ARG A 326 16.04 -7.53 7.55
C ARG A 326 15.88 -8.33 8.85
N ASP A 327 15.40 -9.56 8.76
CA ASP A 327 15.24 -10.44 9.92
C ASP A 327 16.58 -10.80 10.61
N ASN A 328 17.67 -10.90 9.83
CA ASN A 328 19.02 -11.11 10.39
C ASN A 328 19.49 -9.88 11.18
N GLU A 329 19.37 -8.68 10.58
CA GLU A 329 19.71 -7.43 11.25
C GLU A 329 18.87 -7.20 12.50
N GLU A 330 17.55 -7.42 12.41
CA GLU A 330 16.62 -7.26 13.53
C GLU A 330 16.99 -8.12 14.74
N LYS A 331 17.39 -9.38 14.53
CA LYS A 331 17.86 -10.28 15.59
C LYS A 331 19.12 -9.76 16.27
N ARG A 332 20.08 -9.31 15.46
CA ARG A 332 21.36 -8.76 15.98
C ARG A 332 21.14 -7.44 16.72
N TRP A 333 20.29 -6.58 16.17
CA TRP A 333 19.91 -5.31 16.78
C TRP A 333 19.24 -5.48 18.13
N ARG A 334 18.23 -6.35 18.23
CA ARG A 334 17.54 -6.66 19.49
C ARG A 334 18.50 -7.19 20.55
N ARG A 335 19.44 -8.03 20.13
CA ARG A 335 20.46 -8.54 21.03
C ARG A 335 21.38 -7.42 21.52
N ALA A 336 21.90 -6.58 20.65
CA ALA A 336 22.76 -5.48 21.02
C ALA A 336 22.08 -4.53 22.00
N LEU A 337 20.83 -4.15 21.76
CA LEU A 337 20.02 -3.34 22.70
C LEU A 337 19.89 -4.02 24.06
N LYS A 338 19.56 -5.33 24.09
CA LYS A 338 19.42 -6.08 25.34
C LYS A 338 20.74 -6.12 26.12
N MET A 339 21.86 -6.37 25.46
CA MET A 339 23.17 -6.40 26.08
C MET A 339 23.64 -5.02 26.56
N ALA A 340 23.25 -3.96 25.85
CA ALA A 340 23.45 -2.57 26.25
C ALA A 340 22.54 -2.11 27.41
N GLY A 341 21.58 -2.94 27.87
CA GLY A 341 20.60 -2.56 28.87
C GLY A 341 19.56 -1.54 28.41
N LEU A 342 19.35 -1.42 27.09
CA LEU A 342 18.50 -0.42 26.48
C LEU A 342 17.10 -0.97 26.13
N PRO A 343 16.05 -0.14 26.19
CA PRO A 343 14.73 -0.54 25.73
C PRO A 343 14.74 -0.85 24.22
N TYR A 344 13.82 -1.71 23.80
CA TYR A 344 13.71 -2.00 22.38
C TYR A 344 13.22 -0.79 21.61
N VAL A 345 13.98 -0.37 20.62
CA VAL A 345 13.65 0.57 19.57
C VAL A 345 13.84 -0.10 18.21
N ASP A 346 13.03 0.24 17.20
CA ASP A 346 13.28 -0.25 15.82
C ASP A 346 14.59 0.36 15.30
N ILE A 347 15.40 -0.40 14.57
CA ILE A 347 16.67 0.08 13.99
C ILE A 347 16.47 1.29 13.08
N TYR A 348 15.28 1.47 12.53
CA TYR A 348 14.92 2.67 11.79
C TYR A 348 15.01 3.95 12.64
N SER A 349 14.95 3.82 13.97
CA SER A 349 15.11 4.94 14.90
C SER A 349 16.54 5.50 14.89
N ALA A 350 17.56 4.73 14.52
CA ALA A 350 18.92 5.24 14.33
C ALA A 350 18.98 6.39 13.31
N ARG A 351 18.05 6.42 12.33
CA ARG A 351 17.92 7.53 11.37
C ARG A 351 17.38 8.82 11.98
N HIS A 352 16.65 8.74 13.07
CA HIS A 352 16.05 9.90 13.75
C HIS A 352 16.95 10.45 14.84
N TRP A 353 18.10 9.83 15.03
CA TRP A 353 19.10 10.27 15.96
C TRP A 353 19.98 11.40 15.41
N LEU A 354 20.13 11.49 14.08
CA LEU A 354 20.72 12.61 13.35
C LEU A 354 19.71 13.76 13.24
#